data_37be19173b886e63a02db3fa6c400435
#
_entry.id   37be19173b886e63a02db3fa6c400435
#
_cell.length_a   1.000
_cell.length_b   1.000
_cell.length_c   1.000
_cell.angle_alpha   90.00
_cell.angle_beta   90.00
_cell.angle_gamma   90.00
#
_symmetry.space_group_name_H-M   'P 1'
#
loop_
_entity.id
_entity.type
_entity.pdbx_description
1 polymer ?
#
loop_
_entity_poly.entity_id
_entity_poly.type
_entity_poly.pdbx_seq_one_letter_code
_entity_poly.pdbx_strand_id
1 'polypeptide(L)'
;MRKLLYVILLVLLHCFISPVSVCAGTFSLPDSLITDDNVYKYTFSDFEKAQQIMEQLRKQKSLPPFRLDVVEGDLYFNVGQYYWALKFYKRALESDSVLNSDKNYMEQVHRMISCYDCLHNENKKAQYVDLLLKRAELCDDKAMQSVALFNMGKMLYYQGNKDKGYEFMEQAVAMMEKTDYPYKYDNLRYNYNTLLIFQESDRRSEEALKTLAALERIVTEETGSEIPMEGLSGKEKKAMYAHYAVVLFRLGRSEEADRYYRLFLSVSKEYDRDDYLIMPYLFDRKMYDQVIRMNSAREKVYVTRKDTVNYYMVTIKKSLGRAYRDKGDYRTAARYFEQLAVLRDSIKAREQKSAALELAAVYETNEKDMFIQQQAADMRMRNALLIFVVCIVFLLGVLLWRTIRHNRTIRRKNKAMVGTIEDLLVHKEELYRKKEENHLLKEQLQK
;
A
#
# COMPACT_ATOMS: atom_id res chain seq x y z
N MET A 1 -17.68 -31.67 -49.11
CA MET A 1 -18.31 -30.88 -48.01
C MET A 1 -18.26 -31.55 -46.65
N ARG A 2 -18.64 -32.83 -46.45
CA ARG A 2 -18.55 -33.50 -45.15
C ARG A 2 -17.15 -33.56 -44.51
N LYS A 3 -16.09 -33.81 -45.34
CA LYS A 3 -14.69 -33.85 -44.84
C LYS A 3 -14.16 -32.50 -44.38
N LEU A 4 -14.58 -31.39 -45.00
CA LEU A 4 -14.20 -30.03 -44.61
C LEU A 4 -14.85 -29.60 -43.31
N LEU A 5 -16.12 -30.02 -43.12
CA LEU A 5 -16.87 -29.76 -41.87
C LEU A 5 -16.22 -30.49 -40.67
N TYR A 6 -15.73 -31.74 -40.91
CA TYR A 6 -15.07 -32.53 -39.86
C TYR A 6 -13.72 -31.92 -39.45
N VAL A 7 -12.95 -31.37 -40.40
CA VAL A 7 -11.68 -30.70 -40.13
C VAL A 7 -11.91 -29.41 -39.33
N ILE A 8 -12.92 -28.63 -39.70
CA ILE A 8 -13.29 -27.40 -38.96
C ILE A 8 -13.79 -27.74 -37.54
N LEU A 9 -14.55 -28.82 -37.39
CA LEU A 9 -15.03 -29.28 -36.07
C LEU A 9 -13.88 -29.76 -35.19
N LEU A 10 -12.89 -30.48 -35.74
CA LEU A 10 -11.67 -30.94 -35.04
C LEU A 10 -10.79 -29.80 -34.61
N VAL A 11 -10.59 -28.77 -35.43
CA VAL A 11 -9.85 -27.57 -35.09
C VAL A 11 -10.53 -26.77 -33.99
N LEU A 12 -11.87 -26.65 -34.05
CA LEU A 12 -12.66 -26.01 -32.99
C LEU A 12 -12.58 -26.79 -31.67
N LEU A 13 -12.60 -28.15 -31.71
CA LEU A 13 -12.47 -28.96 -30.50
C LEU A 13 -11.09 -28.85 -29.86
N HIS A 14 -10.02 -28.73 -30.66
CA HIS A 14 -8.66 -28.54 -30.15
C HIS A 14 -8.44 -27.17 -29.49
N CYS A 15 -9.20 -26.13 -29.87
CA CYS A 15 -9.14 -24.81 -29.27
C CYS A 15 -9.87 -24.73 -27.91
N PHE A 16 -10.69 -25.72 -27.56
CA PHE A 16 -11.46 -25.78 -26.30
C PHE A 16 -10.85 -26.68 -25.22
N ILE A 17 -9.71 -27.32 -25.49
CA ILE A 17 -8.96 -28.05 -24.46
C ILE A 17 -8.18 -27.00 -23.66
N SER A 18 -8.83 -26.34 -22.72
CA SER A 18 -8.18 -25.56 -21.67
C SER A 18 -7.22 -26.46 -20.93
N PRO A 19 -5.97 -26.01 -20.62
CA PRO A 19 -5.11 -26.77 -19.74
C PRO A 19 -5.86 -26.94 -18.41
N VAL A 20 -6.04 -28.16 -17.99
CA VAL A 20 -6.53 -28.50 -16.66
C VAL A 20 -5.54 -27.90 -15.68
N SER A 21 -5.89 -26.76 -15.08
CA SER A 21 -5.18 -26.23 -13.93
C SER A 21 -5.29 -27.30 -12.83
N VAL A 22 -4.19 -27.95 -12.54
CA VAL A 22 -4.06 -28.75 -11.33
C VAL A 22 -4.29 -27.81 -10.16
N CYS A 23 -5.49 -27.84 -9.61
CA CYS A 23 -5.78 -27.20 -8.33
C CYS A 23 -4.94 -27.91 -7.27
N ALA A 24 -3.76 -27.34 -6.95
CA ALA A 24 -3.18 -27.54 -5.63
C ALA A 24 -4.25 -27.11 -4.64
N GLY A 25 -4.63 -27.99 -3.72
CA GLY A 25 -5.69 -27.76 -2.75
C GLY A 25 -5.44 -26.46 -1.99
N THR A 26 -6.16 -25.42 -2.34
CA THR A 26 -6.13 -24.15 -1.63
C THR A 26 -6.82 -24.38 -0.29
N PHE A 27 -6.06 -24.36 0.78
CA PHE A 27 -6.60 -24.19 2.13
C PHE A 27 -7.35 -22.85 2.11
N SER A 28 -8.67 -22.89 1.92
CA SER A 28 -9.46 -21.67 1.95
C SER A 28 -9.64 -21.24 3.39
N LEU A 29 -9.14 -20.05 3.71
CA LEU A 29 -9.45 -19.41 4.99
C LEU A 29 -10.97 -19.20 5.10
N PRO A 30 -11.56 -19.34 6.31
CA PRO A 30 -12.96 -19.00 6.54
C PRO A 30 -13.24 -17.55 6.12
N ASP A 31 -14.37 -17.31 5.46
CA ASP A 31 -14.75 -15.97 4.96
C ASP A 31 -14.75 -14.91 6.07
N SER A 32 -15.10 -15.29 7.30
CA SER A 32 -15.06 -14.40 8.48
C SER A 32 -13.65 -13.88 8.83
N LEU A 33 -12.60 -14.53 8.34
CA LEU A 33 -11.22 -14.09 8.51
C LEU A 33 -10.74 -13.19 7.38
N ILE A 34 -11.43 -13.14 6.25
CA ILE A 34 -11.01 -12.41 5.05
C ILE A 34 -11.50 -10.96 5.13
N THR A 35 -10.90 -10.17 6.04
CA THR A 35 -11.18 -8.75 6.25
C THR A 35 -9.87 -7.96 6.35
N ASP A 36 -9.90 -6.66 6.03
CA ASP A 36 -8.75 -5.77 6.20
C ASP A 36 -8.37 -5.63 7.69
N ASP A 37 -9.33 -5.60 8.61
CA ASP A 37 -9.07 -5.59 10.06
C ASP A 37 -8.24 -6.80 10.49
N ASN A 38 -8.50 -7.98 9.94
CA ASN A 38 -7.71 -9.16 10.23
C ASN A 38 -6.30 -9.11 9.61
N VAL A 39 -6.11 -8.45 8.47
CA VAL A 39 -4.76 -8.17 7.95
C VAL A 39 -3.97 -7.39 8.99
N TYR A 40 -4.51 -6.28 9.48
CA TYR A 40 -3.85 -5.46 10.52
C TYR A 40 -3.59 -6.24 11.82
N LYS A 41 -4.59 -7.00 12.28
CA LYS A 41 -4.50 -7.80 13.51
C LYS A 41 -3.36 -8.82 13.47
N TYR A 42 -3.17 -9.49 12.34
CA TYR A 42 -2.15 -10.53 12.21
C TYR A 42 -0.79 -9.99 11.75
N THR A 43 -0.67 -8.74 11.32
CA THR A 43 0.58 -8.16 10.80
C THR A 43 1.80 -8.40 11.70
N PHE A 44 1.63 -8.26 13.02
CA PHE A 44 2.74 -8.40 13.97
C PHE A 44 2.81 -9.77 14.66
N SER A 45 1.71 -10.51 14.70
CA SER A 45 1.63 -11.81 15.39
C SER A 45 1.89 -13.00 14.45
N ASP A 46 1.45 -12.89 13.19
CA ASP A 46 1.55 -13.94 12.17
C ASP A 46 1.52 -13.31 10.78
N PHE A 47 2.67 -12.83 10.33
CA PHE A 47 2.79 -12.11 9.06
C PHE A 47 2.40 -12.97 7.85
N GLU A 48 2.73 -14.27 7.86
CA GLU A 48 2.37 -15.19 6.79
C GLU A 48 0.86 -15.31 6.65
N LYS A 49 0.15 -15.42 7.78
CA LYS A 49 -1.31 -15.43 7.80
C LYS A 49 -1.91 -14.10 7.32
N ALA A 50 -1.32 -12.97 7.70
CA ALA A 50 -1.75 -11.66 7.20
C ALA A 50 -1.61 -11.56 5.67
N GLN A 51 -0.52 -12.08 5.10
CA GLN A 51 -0.32 -12.15 3.65
C GLN A 51 -1.34 -13.07 2.97
N GLN A 52 -1.65 -14.24 3.55
CA GLN A 52 -2.67 -15.15 3.02
C GLN A 52 -4.05 -14.50 3.01
N ILE A 53 -4.42 -13.77 4.08
CA ILE A 53 -5.69 -13.01 4.13
C ILE A 53 -5.70 -11.95 3.03
N MET A 54 -4.61 -11.19 2.87
CA MET A 54 -4.48 -10.15 1.84
C MET A 54 -4.64 -10.72 0.43
N GLU A 55 -4.04 -11.88 0.14
CA GLU A 55 -4.19 -12.57 -1.14
C GLU A 55 -5.65 -12.97 -1.42
N GLN A 56 -6.37 -13.47 -0.41
CA GLN A 56 -7.79 -13.81 -0.54
C GLN A 56 -8.66 -12.56 -0.75
N LEU A 57 -8.41 -11.46 -0.02
CA LEU A 57 -9.08 -10.18 -0.24
C LEU A 57 -8.94 -9.69 -1.69
N ARG A 58 -7.74 -9.83 -2.29
CA ARG A 58 -7.52 -9.49 -3.69
C ARG A 58 -8.30 -10.39 -4.65
N LYS A 59 -8.38 -11.70 -4.38
CA LYS A 59 -9.15 -12.67 -5.18
C LYS A 59 -10.64 -12.40 -5.13
N GLN A 60 -11.17 -12.10 -3.96
CA GLN A 60 -12.60 -11.84 -3.75
C GLN A 60 -13.04 -10.46 -4.26
N LYS A 61 -12.09 -9.53 -4.47
CA LYS A 61 -12.37 -8.13 -4.86
C LYS A 61 -13.38 -7.44 -3.93
N SER A 62 -13.33 -7.77 -2.64
CA SER A 62 -14.26 -7.28 -1.62
C SER A 62 -14.07 -5.79 -1.30
N LEU A 63 -12.92 -5.22 -1.64
CA LEU A 63 -12.59 -3.81 -1.48
C LEU A 63 -12.24 -3.16 -2.82
N PRO A 64 -12.39 -1.84 -2.95
CA PRO A 64 -11.91 -1.11 -4.12
C PRO A 64 -10.41 -1.38 -4.38
N PRO A 65 -9.95 -1.44 -5.64
CA PRO A 65 -8.56 -1.78 -5.97
C PRO A 65 -7.53 -0.93 -5.23
N PHE A 66 -7.75 0.38 -5.17
CA PHE A 66 -6.83 1.29 -4.46
C PHE A 66 -6.80 0.99 -2.95
N ARG A 67 -7.93 0.59 -2.34
CA ARG A 67 -7.98 0.25 -0.92
C ARG A 67 -7.21 -1.03 -0.63
N LEU A 68 -7.28 -2.02 -1.51
CA LEU A 68 -6.46 -3.24 -1.44
C LEU A 68 -4.95 -2.88 -1.47
N ASP A 69 -4.57 -1.93 -2.33
CA ASP A 69 -3.18 -1.47 -2.40
C ASP A 69 -2.75 -0.73 -1.13
N VAL A 70 -3.65 0.07 -0.54
CA VAL A 70 -3.38 0.73 0.74
C VAL A 70 -3.15 -0.29 1.85
N VAL A 71 -4.05 -1.26 2.02
CA VAL A 71 -3.94 -2.29 3.07
C VAL A 71 -2.67 -3.11 2.91
N GLU A 72 -2.31 -3.48 1.68
CA GLU A 72 -1.08 -4.23 1.41
C GLU A 72 0.17 -3.36 1.63
N GLY A 73 0.11 -2.08 1.29
CA GLY A 73 1.15 -1.12 1.61
C GLY A 73 1.36 -0.97 3.12
N ASP A 74 0.27 -0.82 3.88
CA ASP A 74 0.29 -0.73 5.35
C ASP A 74 0.85 -2.02 5.98
N LEU A 75 0.51 -3.21 5.44
CA LEU A 75 1.05 -4.49 5.87
C LEU A 75 2.59 -4.50 5.80
N TYR A 76 3.15 -4.10 4.66
CA TYR A 76 4.61 -4.06 4.48
C TYR A 76 5.28 -2.92 5.24
N PHE A 77 4.63 -1.76 5.35
CA PHE A 77 5.13 -0.64 6.16
C PHE A 77 5.32 -1.02 7.62
N ASN A 78 4.35 -1.69 8.20
CA ASN A 78 4.34 -2.08 9.62
C ASN A 78 5.43 -3.09 9.97
N VAL A 79 5.90 -3.89 9.02
CA VAL A 79 7.04 -4.81 9.22
C VAL A 79 8.39 -4.24 8.74
N GLY A 80 8.44 -2.95 8.37
CA GLY A 80 9.67 -2.25 7.98
C GLY A 80 10.13 -2.50 6.55
N GLN A 81 9.30 -3.10 5.70
CA GLN A 81 9.59 -3.34 4.28
C GLN A 81 9.12 -2.14 3.43
N TYR A 82 9.81 -1.01 3.59
CA TYR A 82 9.36 0.28 3.07
C TYR A 82 9.35 0.39 1.55
N TYR A 83 10.23 -0.33 0.81
CA TYR A 83 10.19 -0.33 -0.66
C TYR A 83 8.98 -1.09 -1.20
N TRP A 84 8.57 -2.18 -0.55
CA TRP A 84 7.31 -2.86 -0.86
C TRP A 84 6.12 -1.97 -0.55
N ALA A 85 6.09 -1.33 0.61
CA ALA A 85 5.05 -0.37 0.95
C ALA A 85 4.94 0.74 -0.10
N LEU A 86 6.07 1.33 -0.52
CA LEU A 86 6.12 2.34 -1.58
C LEU A 86 5.58 1.84 -2.92
N LYS A 87 5.84 0.57 -3.30
CA LYS A 87 5.29 -0.01 -4.53
C LYS A 87 3.76 0.06 -4.52
N PHE A 88 3.14 -0.40 -3.43
CA PHE A 88 1.68 -0.43 -3.32
C PHE A 88 1.08 0.97 -3.16
N TYR A 89 1.67 1.83 -2.34
CA TYR A 89 1.20 3.21 -2.19
C TYR A 89 1.28 4.03 -3.48
N LYS A 90 2.33 3.85 -4.29
CA LYS A 90 2.41 4.48 -5.62
C LYS A 90 1.28 4.02 -6.53
N ARG A 91 1.03 2.71 -6.57
CA ARG A 91 -0.06 2.15 -7.38
C ARG A 91 -1.43 2.66 -6.91
N ALA A 92 -1.65 2.77 -5.59
CA ALA A 92 -2.85 3.39 -5.04
C ALA A 92 -2.97 4.86 -5.45
N LEU A 93 -1.87 5.63 -5.36
CA LEU A 93 -1.83 7.05 -5.70
C LEU A 93 -2.14 7.32 -7.19
N GLU A 94 -1.76 6.41 -8.09
CA GLU A 94 -1.98 6.51 -9.53
C GLU A 94 -3.42 6.12 -9.95
N SER A 95 -4.25 5.62 -9.03
CA SER A 95 -5.64 5.23 -9.35
C SER A 95 -6.54 6.46 -9.51
N ASP A 96 -7.47 6.41 -10.48
CA ASP A 96 -8.45 7.47 -10.71
C ASP A 96 -9.28 7.79 -9.45
N SER A 97 -9.59 6.78 -8.63
CA SER A 97 -10.34 6.94 -7.38
C SER A 97 -9.60 7.76 -6.33
N VAL A 98 -8.26 7.74 -6.36
CA VAL A 98 -7.42 8.53 -5.46
C VAL A 98 -7.15 9.90 -6.08
N LEU A 99 -6.81 9.98 -7.36
CA LEU A 99 -6.52 11.24 -8.05
C LEU A 99 -7.71 12.22 -8.03
N ASN A 100 -8.94 11.69 -8.10
CA ASN A 100 -10.18 12.47 -8.09
C ASN A 100 -10.75 12.72 -6.68
N SER A 101 -10.06 12.30 -5.61
CA SER A 101 -10.47 12.51 -4.23
C SER A 101 -9.36 13.17 -3.43
N ASP A 102 -9.54 14.45 -3.08
CA ASP A 102 -8.54 15.20 -2.30
C ASP A 102 -8.14 14.47 -1.02
N LYS A 103 -9.13 13.97 -0.29
CA LYS A 103 -8.91 13.21 0.94
C LYS A 103 -8.02 11.97 0.71
N ASN A 104 -8.42 11.10 -0.24
CA ASN A 104 -7.65 9.88 -0.52
C ASN A 104 -6.25 10.21 -1.04
N TYR A 105 -6.12 11.23 -1.88
CA TYR A 105 -4.83 11.70 -2.39
C TYR A 105 -3.90 12.13 -1.26
N MET A 106 -4.35 13.00 -0.37
CA MET A 106 -3.55 13.51 0.74
C MET A 106 -3.17 12.38 1.72
N GLU A 107 -4.07 11.44 2.01
CA GLU A 107 -3.76 10.28 2.83
C GLU A 107 -2.67 9.39 2.20
N GLN A 108 -2.70 9.19 0.87
CA GLN A 108 -1.64 8.42 0.20
C GLN A 108 -0.30 9.17 0.21
N VAL A 109 -0.32 10.47 -0.06
CA VAL A 109 0.88 11.31 0.01
C VAL A 109 1.50 11.29 1.43
N HIS A 110 0.67 11.33 2.47
CA HIS A 110 1.13 11.19 3.86
C HIS A 110 1.83 9.83 4.11
N ARG A 111 1.27 8.73 3.60
CA ARG A 111 1.93 7.40 3.68
C ARG A 111 3.28 7.38 2.97
N MET A 112 3.37 8.04 1.81
CA MET A 112 4.65 8.19 1.09
C MET A 112 5.68 8.98 1.90
N ILE A 113 5.27 10.07 2.56
CA ILE A 113 6.13 10.86 3.46
C ILE A 113 6.67 9.95 4.57
N SER A 114 5.81 9.14 5.21
CA SER A 114 6.20 8.23 6.28
C SER A 114 7.22 7.18 5.82
N CYS A 115 7.03 6.62 4.63
CA CYS A 115 8.02 5.68 4.05
C CYS A 115 9.37 6.35 3.80
N TYR A 116 9.38 7.54 3.21
CA TYR A 116 10.64 8.24 2.92
C TYR A 116 11.33 8.76 4.19
N ASP A 117 10.57 9.07 5.24
CA ASP A 117 11.12 9.39 6.56
C ASP A 117 11.87 8.16 7.14
N CYS A 118 11.24 6.99 7.11
CA CYS A 118 11.87 5.74 7.56
C CYS A 118 13.08 5.32 6.70
N LEU A 119 13.08 5.61 5.41
CA LEU A 119 14.18 5.37 4.48
C LEU A 119 15.28 6.44 4.55
N HIS A 120 15.12 7.45 5.42
CA HIS A 120 16.04 8.61 5.52
C HIS A 120 16.30 9.29 4.17
N ASN A 121 15.30 9.28 3.28
CA ASN A 121 15.38 9.93 1.97
C ASN A 121 14.77 11.32 2.03
N GLU A 122 15.52 12.26 2.59
CA GLU A 122 15.07 13.63 2.84
C GLU A 122 14.64 14.37 1.56
N ASN A 123 15.28 14.11 0.42
CA ASN A 123 14.90 14.75 -0.84
C ASN A 123 13.50 14.31 -1.31
N LYS A 124 13.22 13.01 -1.29
CA LYS A 124 11.89 12.50 -1.65
C LYS A 124 10.84 12.90 -0.64
N LYS A 125 11.16 12.82 0.66
CA LYS A 125 10.30 13.30 1.72
C LYS A 125 9.90 14.76 1.49
N ALA A 126 10.85 15.67 1.20
CA ALA A 126 10.57 17.06 0.94
C ALA A 126 9.62 17.28 -0.25
N GLN A 127 9.80 16.51 -1.34
CA GLN A 127 8.91 16.56 -2.49
C GLN A 127 7.46 16.21 -2.13
N TYR A 128 7.26 15.12 -1.36
CA TYR A 128 5.91 14.71 -0.95
C TYR A 128 5.30 15.62 0.12
N VAL A 129 6.12 16.20 1.00
CA VAL A 129 5.65 17.23 1.96
C VAL A 129 5.14 18.47 1.23
N ASP A 130 5.84 18.93 0.20
CA ASP A 130 5.40 20.05 -0.66
C ASP A 130 4.08 19.72 -1.40
N LEU A 131 3.97 18.50 -1.96
CA LEU A 131 2.74 18.04 -2.60
C LEU A 131 1.55 18.01 -1.62
N LEU A 132 1.78 17.50 -0.40
CA LEU A 132 0.76 17.46 0.63
C LEU A 132 0.30 18.87 1.02
N LEU A 133 1.25 19.77 1.28
CA LEU A 133 0.95 21.14 1.70
C LEU A 133 0.13 21.87 0.64
N LYS A 134 0.57 21.85 -0.62
CA LYS A 134 -0.13 22.48 -1.73
C LYS A 134 -1.56 21.97 -1.89
N ARG A 135 -1.77 20.65 -1.82
CA ARG A 135 -3.11 20.09 -1.93
C ARG A 135 -3.99 20.44 -0.74
N ALA A 136 -3.44 20.38 0.47
CA ALA A 136 -4.13 20.72 1.70
C ALA A 136 -4.50 22.23 1.77
N GLU A 137 -3.67 23.10 1.22
CA GLU A 137 -3.99 24.53 1.08
C GLU A 137 -5.11 24.78 0.08
N LEU A 138 -5.09 24.12 -1.07
CA LEU A 138 -6.15 24.24 -2.10
C LEU A 138 -7.52 23.76 -1.58
N CYS A 139 -7.55 22.76 -0.71
CA CYS A 139 -8.78 22.19 -0.14
C CYS A 139 -9.17 22.80 1.21
N ASP A 140 -8.36 23.71 1.75
CA ASP A 140 -8.46 24.26 3.11
C ASP A 140 -8.47 23.18 4.22
N ASP A 141 -7.79 22.04 3.98
CA ASP A 141 -7.67 20.95 4.96
C ASP A 141 -6.59 21.27 6.00
N LYS A 142 -7.03 21.82 7.13
CA LYS A 142 -6.13 22.22 8.24
C LYS A 142 -5.41 21.05 8.88
N ALA A 143 -6.00 19.86 8.90
CA ALA A 143 -5.33 18.68 9.47
C ALA A 143 -4.15 18.25 8.61
N MET A 144 -4.31 18.19 7.29
CA MET A 144 -3.23 17.81 6.37
C MET A 144 -2.19 18.94 6.21
N GLN A 145 -2.58 20.21 6.32
CA GLN A 145 -1.64 21.32 6.43
C GLN A 145 -0.75 21.17 7.68
N SER A 146 -1.36 20.83 8.83
CA SER A 146 -0.62 20.54 10.06
C SER A 146 0.38 19.40 9.89
N VAL A 147 -0.03 18.28 9.30
CA VAL A 147 0.86 17.14 9.03
C VAL A 147 2.07 17.56 8.18
N ALA A 148 1.83 18.35 7.13
CA ALA A 148 2.91 18.84 6.26
C ALA A 148 3.86 19.78 7.01
N LEU A 149 3.33 20.76 7.75
CA LEU A 149 4.12 21.73 8.53
C LEU A 149 4.96 21.03 9.62
N PHE A 150 4.39 20.03 10.31
CA PHE A 150 5.16 19.29 11.32
C PHE A 150 6.35 18.55 10.72
N ASN A 151 6.17 17.92 9.56
CA ASN A 151 7.25 17.26 8.84
C ASN A 151 8.31 18.28 8.34
N MET A 152 7.89 19.46 7.87
CA MET A 152 8.80 20.55 7.53
C MET A 152 9.64 20.99 8.75
N GLY A 153 8.99 21.17 9.90
CA GLY A 153 9.64 21.52 11.16
C GLY A 153 10.68 20.48 11.56
N LYS A 154 10.37 19.19 11.50
CA LYS A 154 11.33 18.10 11.73
C LYS A 154 12.54 18.19 10.79
N MET A 155 12.32 18.39 9.50
CA MET A 155 13.40 18.51 8.51
C MET A 155 14.32 19.68 8.83
N LEU A 156 13.76 20.86 9.14
CA LEU A 156 14.52 22.04 9.51
C LEU A 156 15.34 21.80 10.80
N TYR A 157 14.74 21.14 11.79
CA TYR A 157 15.43 20.78 13.02
C TYR A 157 16.68 19.91 12.75
N TYR A 158 16.51 18.85 11.94
CA TYR A 158 17.65 17.97 11.59
C TYR A 158 18.69 18.63 10.71
N GLN A 159 18.33 19.63 9.93
CA GLN A 159 19.27 20.47 9.15
C GLN A 159 20.02 21.49 10.00
N GLY A 160 19.74 21.57 11.31
CA GLY A 160 20.39 22.50 12.24
C GLY A 160 19.65 23.84 12.41
N ASN A 161 18.60 24.11 11.65
CA ASN A 161 17.75 25.30 11.81
C ASN A 161 16.67 25.04 12.87
N LYS A 162 17.13 24.87 14.12
CA LYS A 162 16.28 24.36 15.20
C LYS A 162 15.14 25.31 15.57
N ASP A 163 15.41 26.61 15.67
CA ASP A 163 14.40 27.58 16.11
C ASP A 163 13.24 27.64 15.13
N LYS A 164 13.55 27.70 13.84
CA LYS A 164 12.50 27.64 12.81
C LYS A 164 11.82 26.26 12.75
N GLY A 165 12.56 25.18 13.04
CA GLY A 165 12.00 23.85 13.19
C GLY A 165 10.95 23.78 14.29
N TYR A 166 11.24 24.34 15.46
CA TYR A 166 10.28 24.44 16.57
C TYR A 166 9.07 25.28 16.21
N GLU A 167 9.27 26.47 15.62
CA GLU A 167 8.19 27.34 15.17
C GLU A 167 7.17 26.59 14.28
N PHE A 168 7.65 25.87 13.27
CA PHE A 168 6.77 25.10 12.38
C PHE A 168 6.07 23.94 13.10
N MET A 169 6.78 23.22 13.98
CA MET A 169 6.18 22.10 14.72
C MET A 169 5.13 22.59 15.70
N GLU A 170 5.35 23.68 16.42
CA GLU A 170 4.41 24.30 17.36
C GLU A 170 3.17 24.84 16.62
N GLN A 171 3.39 25.52 15.47
CA GLN A 171 2.29 25.99 14.61
C GLN A 171 1.45 24.80 14.14
N ALA A 172 2.07 23.70 13.71
CA ALA A 172 1.39 22.51 13.27
C ALA A 172 0.52 21.90 14.37
N VAL A 173 1.07 21.77 15.58
CA VAL A 173 0.32 21.25 16.74
C VAL A 173 -0.89 22.14 17.05
N ALA A 174 -0.69 23.46 17.14
CA ALA A 174 -1.78 24.39 17.42
C ALA A 174 -2.87 24.40 16.32
N MET A 175 -2.49 24.08 15.08
CA MET A 175 -3.44 23.89 13.98
C MET A 175 -4.24 22.60 14.14
N MET A 176 -3.54 21.47 14.40
CA MET A 176 -4.18 20.14 14.56
C MET A 176 -5.17 20.13 15.73
N GLU A 177 -4.87 20.79 16.83
CA GLU A 177 -5.76 20.86 18.00
C GLU A 177 -7.15 21.45 17.65
N LYS A 178 -7.23 22.32 16.65
CA LYS A 178 -8.46 23.00 16.22
C LYS A 178 -9.25 22.25 15.16
N THR A 179 -8.80 21.06 14.76
CA THR A 179 -9.46 20.26 13.74
C THR A 179 -10.39 19.20 14.36
N ASP A 180 -11.34 18.72 13.55
CA ASP A 180 -12.18 17.56 13.86
C ASP A 180 -11.67 16.29 13.17
N TYR A 181 -10.36 16.23 12.89
CA TYR A 181 -9.75 15.10 12.19
C TYR A 181 -9.91 13.81 13.00
N PRO A 182 -10.38 12.69 12.39
CA PRO A 182 -10.65 11.45 13.13
C PRO A 182 -9.44 10.89 13.89
N TYR A 183 -8.22 11.13 13.39
CA TYR A 183 -6.96 10.68 14.01
C TYR A 183 -6.22 11.82 14.70
N LYS A 184 -6.95 12.85 15.14
CA LYS A 184 -6.37 14.04 15.78
C LYS A 184 -5.52 13.69 17.00
N TYR A 185 -6.04 12.88 17.91
CA TYR A 185 -5.34 12.54 19.15
C TYR A 185 -4.10 11.69 18.91
N ASP A 186 -4.12 10.77 17.95
CA ASP A 186 -2.95 9.98 17.58
C ASP A 186 -1.84 10.88 17.00
N ASN A 187 -2.21 11.83 16.12
CA ASN A 187 -1.27 12.80 15.56
C ASN A 187 -0.69 13.73 16.65
N LEU A 188 -1.53 14.26 17.52
CA LEU A 188 -1.09 15.13 18.61
C LEU A 188 -0.16 14.40 19.58
N ARG A 189 -0.47 13.16 19.96
CA ARG A 189 0.44 12.35 20.79
C ARG A 189 1.79 12.14 20.13
N TYR A 190 1.81 11.80 18.85
CA TYR A 190 3.07 11.68 18.10
C TYR A 190 3.84 13.00 18.05
N ASN A 191 3.16 14.10 17.75
CA ASN A 191 3.77 15.42 17.60
C ASN A 191 4.33 15.92 18.93
N TYR A 192 3.58 15.85 20.01
CA TYR A 192 4.03 16.27 21.34
C TYR A 192 5.18 15.40 21.86
N ASN A 193 5.14 14.08 21.68
CA ASN A 193 6.26 13.21 22.02
C ASN A 193 7.53 13.57 21.24
N THR A 194 7.41 13.90 19.96
CA THR A 194 8.53 14.32 19.13
C THR A 194 9.13 15.66 19.62
N LEU A 195 8.27 16.65 19.86
CA LEU A 195 8.67 17.94 20.44
C LEU A 195 9.39 17.76 21.77
N LEU A 196 8.85 16.95 22.66
CA LEU A 196 9.40 16.66 23.97
C LEU A 196 10.81 16.09 23.89
N ILE A 197 11.01 15.09 23.00
CA ILE A 197 12.34 14.49 22.77
C ILE A 197 13.35 15.55 22.27
N PHE A 198 12.94 16.43 21.37
CA PHE A 198 13.81 17.50 20.86
C PHE A 198 14.10 18.55 21.93
N GLN A 199 13.08 19.01 22.66
CA GLN A 199 13.22 19.99 23.75
C GLN A 199 14.11 19.46 24.88
N GLU A 200 13.97 18.19 25.26
CA GLU A 200 14.87 17.55 26.23
C GLU A 200 16.31 17.46 25.70
N SER A 201 16.49 17.08 24.43
CA SER A 201 17.80 17.02 23.80
C SER A 201 18.53 18.38 23.81
N ASP A 202 17.75 19.44 23.56
CA ASP A 202 18.25 20.81 23.49
C ASP A 202 18.19 21.54 24.84
N ARG A 203 17.82 20.86 25.93
CA ARG A 203 17.68 21.40 27.29
C ARG A 203 16.70 22.57 27.41
N ARG A 204 15.68 22.59 26.56
CA ARG A 204 14.55 23.55 26.59
C ARG A 204 13.51 23.09 27.64
N SER A 205 13.89 23.12 28.93
CA SER A 205 13.09 22.46 29.98
C SER A 205 11.78 23.15 30.28
N GLU A 206 11.69 24.48 30.13
CA GLU A 206 10.44 25.22 30.34
C GLU A 206 9.43 24.89 29.24
N GLU A 207 9.86 24.82 27.99
CA GLU A 207 9.02 24.42 26.86
C GLU A 207 8.58 22.96 26.99
N ALA A 208 9.52 22.07 27.40
CA ALA A 208 9.22 20.66 27.63
C ALA A 208 8.14 20.48 28.73
N LEU A 209 8.17 21.29 29.80
CA LEU A 209 7.14 21.25 30.83
C LEU A 209 5.75 21.64 30.28
N LYS A 210 5.69 22.67 29.43
CA LYS A 210 4.44 23.05 28.73
C LYS A 210 3.95 21.95 27.79
N THR A 211 4.85 21.32 27.07
CA THR A 211 4.53 20.19 26.17
C THR A 211 4.00 18.99 26.94
N LEU A 212 4.55 18.69 28.13
CA LEU A 212 4.04 17.63 29.00
C LEU A 212 2.62 17.94 29.49
N ALA A 213 2.36 19.17 29.94
CA ALA A 213 1.03 19.57 30.37
C ALA A 213 -0.02 19.51 29.21
N ALA A 214 0.41 19.88 27.99
CA ALA A 214 -0.42 19.75 26.81
C ALA A 214 -0.74 18.28 26.47
N LEU A 215 0.26 17.40 26.58
CA LEU A 215 0.08 15.95 26.35
C LEU A 215 -0.88 15.34 27.39
N GLU A 216 -0.80 15.72 28.66
CA GLU A 216 -1.78 15.31 29.67
C GLU A 216 -3.20 15.78 29.33
N ARG A 217 -3.33 17.04 28.92
CA ARG A 217 -4.63 17.63 28.54
C ARG A 217 -5.27 16.86 27.39
N ILE A 218 -4.56 16.57 26.31
CA ILE A 218 -5.14 15.84 25.17
C ILE A 218 -5.54 14.41 25.53
N VAL A 219 -4.81 13.74 26.42
CA VAL A 219 -5.20 12.42 26.93
C VAL A 219 -6.49 12.49 27.74
N THR A 220 -6.60 13.50 28.61
CA THR A 220 -7.81 13.75 29.39
C THR A 220 -9.03 14.02 28.48
N GLU A 221 -8.85 14.87 27.47
CA GLU A 221 -9.90 15.17 26.49
C GLU A 221 -10.35 13.93 25.70
N GLU A 222 -9.41 13.08 25.26
CA GLU A 222 -9.71 11.88 24.50
C GLU A 222 -10.41 10.81 25.32
N THR A 223 -9.96 10.59 26.56
CA THR A 223 -10.44 9.50 27.41
C THR A 223 -11.65 9.89 28.25
N GLY A 224 -11.92 11.19 28.39
CA GLY A 224 -12.92 11.71 29.31
C GLY A 224 -12.59 11.49 30.78
N SER A 225 -11.34 11.15 31.14
CA SER A 225 -10.91 10.88 32.50
C SER A 225 -10.65 12.20 33.24
N GLU A 226 -11.25 12.37 34.40
CA GLU A 226 -10.99 13.54 35.28
C GLU A 226 -9.64 13.45 36.03
N ILE A 227 -9.04 12.27 36.05
CA ILE A 227 -7.76 12.03 36.75
C ILE A 227 -6.62 12.06 35.72
N PRO A 228 -5.67 12.98 35.88
CA PRO A 228 -4.50 13.04 35.00
C PRO A 228 -3.81 11.67 34.87
N MET A 229 -3.47 11.26 33.66
CA MET A 229 -2.80 9.99 33.30
C MET A 229 -3.62 8.71 33.53
N GLU A 230 -4.85 8.74 34.06
CA GLU A 230 -5.61 7.51 34.35
C GLU A 230 -5.95 6.75 33.03
N GLY A 231 -6.26 7.46 31.96
CA GLY A 231 -6.53 6.90 30.63
C GLY A 231 -5.31 6.33 29.92
N LEU A 232 -4.09 6.55 30.44
CA LEU A 232 -2.86 6.06 29.84
C LEU A 232 -2.62 4.58 30.14
N SER A 233 -2.09 3.84 29.14
CA SER A 233 -1.52 2.51 29.36
C SER A 233 -0.31 2.56 30.32
N GLY A 234 0.05 1.42 30.92
CA GLY A 234 1.23 1.34 31.77
C GLY A 234 2.51 1.81 31.07
N LYS A 235 2.66 1.55 29.78
CA LYS A 235 3.78 2.03 28.98
C LYS A 235 3.82 3.55 28.87
N GLU A 236 2.68 4.16 28.57
CA GLU A 236 2.56 5.62 28.43
C GLU A 236 2.78 6.32 29.76
N LYS A 237 2.22 5.79 30.88
CA LYS A 237 2.49 6.27 32.23
C LYS A 237 3.97 6.27 32.55
N LYS A 238 4.66 5.17 32.25
CA LYS A 238 6.11 5.04 32.48
C LYS A 238 6.91 6.09 31.71
N ALA A 239 6.56 6.33 30.43
CA ALA A 239 7.17 7.36 29.62
C ALA A 239 6.95 8.77 30.20
N MET A 240 5.70 9.10 30.53
CA MET A 240 5.35 10.40 31.12
C MET A 240 6.11 10.65 32.44
N TYR A 241 6.18 9.67 33.32
CA TYR A 241 6.92 9.80 34.58
C TYR A 241 8.41 10.02 34.35
N ALA A 242 9.01 9.35 33.35
CA ALA A 242 10.40 9.57 33.00
C ALA A 242 10.62 11.00 32.51
N HIS A 243 9.80 11.51 31.60
CA HIS A 243 9.90 12.87 31.10
C HIS A 243 9.71 13.92 32.19
N TYR A 244 8.71 13.76 33.08
CA TYR A 244 8.56 14.66 34.23
C TYR A 244 9.78 14.65 35.14
N ALA A 245 10.36 13.48 35.44
CA ALA A 245 11.56 13.40 36.27
C ALA A 245 12.74 14.16 35.63
N VAL A 246 12.94 14.01 34.31
CA VAL A 246 14.00 14.71 33.56
C VAL A 246 13.78 16.23 33.59
N VAL A 247 12.60 16.67 33.20
CA VAL A 247 12.28 18.08 33.01
C VAL A 247 12.28 18.84 34.34
N LEU A 248 11.61 18.30 35.36
CA LEU A 248 11.52 18.93 36.69
C LEU A 248 12.89 19.02 37.35
N PHE A 249 13.74 18.00 37.22
CA PHE A 249 15.08 18.05 37.77
C PHE A 249 15.91 19.18 37.14
N ARG A 250 15.82 19.34 35.83
CA ARG A 250 16.54 20.41 35.09
C ARG A 250 16.06 21.82 35.44
N LEU A 251 14.79 21.92 35.88
CA LEU A 251 14.16 23.15 36.38
C LEU A 251 14.47 23.42 37.87
N GLY A 252 15.32 22.59 38.53
CA GLY A 252 15.64 22.73 39.94
C GLY A 252 14.56 22.21 40.92
N ARG A 253 13.46 21.62 40.41
CA ARG A 253 12.37 21.05 41.21
C ARG A 253 12.69 19.61 41.62
N SER A 254 13.74 19.44 42.38
CA SER A 254 14.35 18.12 42.66
C SER A 254 13.44 17.17 43.40
N GLU A 255 12.65 17.66 44.38
CA GLU A 255 11.74 16.82 45.18
C GLU A 255 10.61 16.24 44.30
N GLU A 256 10.05 17.06 43.41
CA GLU A 256 9.02 16.62 42.46
C GLU A 256 9.61 15.64 41.44
N ALA A 257 10.79 15.91 40.91
CA ALA A 257 11.48 15.01 40.03
C ALA A 257 11.72 13.63 40.68
N ASP A 258 12.14 13.62 41.96
CA ASP A 258 12.34 12.38 42.73
C ASP A 258 11.02 11.64 42.96
N ARG A 259 9.89 12.37 43.14
CA ARG A 259 8.56 11.77 43.21
C ARG A 259 8.20 11.06 41.88
N TYR A 260 8.39 11.72 40.74
CA TYR A 260 8.11 11.11 39.43
C TYR A 260 9.07 9.95 39.13
N TYR A 261 10.31 10.01 39.56
CA TYR A 261 11.22 8.89 39.48
C TYR A 261 10.75 7.68 40.28
N ARG A 262 10.20 7.86 41.50
CA ARG A 262 9.59 6.75 42.25
C ARG A 262 8.36 6.18 41.57
N LEU A 263 7.51 7.04 40.99
CA LEU A 263 6.36 6.57 40.16
C LEU A 263 6.83 5.78 38.92
N PHE A 264 7.88 6.25 38.24
CA PHE A 264 8.49 5.50 37.14
C PHE A 264 8.92 4.08 37.56
N LEU A 265 9.57 3.96 38.72
CA LEU A 265 10.01 2.67 39.25
C LEU A 265 8.83 1.76 39.72
N SER A 266 7.68 2.32 40.04
CA SER A 266 6.50 1.57 40.48
C SER A 266 5.72 0.93 39.33
N VAL A 267 5.96 1.35 38.06
CA VAL A 267 5.30 0.76 36.89
C VAL A 267 5.84 -0.63 36.63
N SER A 268 5.00 -1.54 36.20
CA SER A 268 5.33 -2.94 35.92
C SER A 268 6.61 -3.11 35.08
N LYS A 269 7.41 -4.12 35.44
CA LYS A 269 8.62 -4.51 34.68
C LYS A 269 8.37 -4.99 33.26
N GLU A 270 7.12 -5.28 32.92
CA GLU A 270 6.71 -5.59 31.55
C GLU A 270 7.14 -4.50 30.55
N TYR A 271 7.25 -3.26 31.02
CA TYR A 271 7.61 -2.08 30.22
C TYR A 271 9.10 -1.67 30.33
N ASP A 272 9.99 -2.53 30.80
CA ASP A 272 11.42 -2.22 30.97
C ASP A 272 12.15 -1.85 29.66
N ARG A 273 11.54 -2.13 28.51
CA ARG A 273 12.07 -1.68 27.19
C ARG A 273 12.20 -0.17 27.10
N ASP A 274 11.34 0.57 27.80
CA ASP A 274 11.28 2.04 27.77
C ASP A 274 12.15 2.69 28.87
N ASP A 275 12.91 1.90 29.63
CA ASP A 275 13.83 2.38 30.66
C ASP A 275 14.91 3.36 30.15
N TYR A 276 15.11 3.43 28.84
CA TYR A 276 16.04 4.42 28.25
C TYR A 276 15.55 5.86 28.45
N LEU A 277 14.27 6.10 28.63
CA LEU A 277 13.68 7.42 28.80
C LEU A 277 14.11 8.10 30.12
N ILE A 278 14.37 7.32 31.17
CA ILE A 278 14.85 7.86 32.45
C ILE A 278 16.36 8.15 32.48
N MET A 279 17.10 7.68 31.49
CA MET A 279 18.58 7.83 31.49
C MET A 279 19.06 9.28 31.60
N PRO A 280 18.45 10.29 30.93
CA PRO A 280 18.87 11.69 31.11
C PRO A 280 18.77 12.14 32.55
N TYR A 281 17.69 11.80 33.29
CA TYR A 281 17.58 12.11 34.73
C TYR A 281 18.67 11.46 35.55
N LEU A 282 18.94 10.17 35.35
CA LEU A 282 19.99 9.45 36.07
C LEU A 282 21.39 10.05 35.82
N PHE A 283 21.67 10.46 34.58
CA PHE A 283 22.92 11.15 34.23
C PHE A 283 23.01 12.53 34.86
N ASP A 284 21.97 13.33 34.80
CA ASP A 284 21.91 14.67 35.38
C ASP A 284 22.05 14.61 36.93
N ARG A 285 21.55 13.54 37.57
CA ARG A 285 21.72 13.22 39.00
C ARG A 285 23.04 12.54 39.31
N LYS A 286 23.92 12.27 38.33
CA LYS A 286 25.16 11.53 38.48
C LYS A 286 25.02 10.13 39.09
N MET A 287 23.87 9.51 38.89
CA MET A 287 23.54 8.15 39.39
C MET A 287 24.11 7.07 38.46
N TYR A 288 25.39 7.14 38.17
CA TYR A 288 26.06 6.28 37.15
C TYR A 288 25.97 4.80 37.45
N ASP A 289 25.99 4.38 38.71
CA ASP A 289 25.83 2.99 39.10
C ASP A 289 24.42 2.45 38.77
N GLN A 290 23.42 3.31 38.88
CA GLN A 290 22.06 2.95 38.50
C GLN A 290 21.93 2.81 36.97
N VAL A 291 22.54 3.74 36.21
CA VAL A 291 22.62 3.65 34.75
C VAL A 291 23.28 2.33 34.33
N ILE A 292 24.41 1.99 34.96
CA ILE A 292 25.15 0.75 34.67
C ILE A 292 24.27 -0.48 35.00
N ARG A 293 23.66 -0.55 36.18
CA ARG A 293 22.82 -1.67 36.57
C ARG A 293 21.66 -1.89 35.59
N MET A 294 20.90 -0.84 35.28
CA MET A 294 19.74 -0.92 34.40
C MET A 294 20.14 -1.32 32.97
N ASN A 295 21.18 -0.69 32.42
CA ASN A 295 21.58 -1.02 31.03
C ASN A 295 22.27 -2.38 30.93
N SER A 296 23.05 -2.82 31.94
CA SER A 296 23.59 -4.19 31.94
C SER A 296 22.54 -5.26 32.03
N ALA A 297 21.47 -5.03 32.80
CA ALA A 297 20.32 -5.95 32.82
C ALA A 297 19.64 -6.04 31.46
N ARG A 298 19.42 -4.90 30.80
CA ARG A 298 18.83 -4.83 29.44
C ARG A 298 19.76 -5.50 28.41
N GLU A 299 21.06 -5.24 28.44
CA GLU A 299 22.06 -5.87 27.57
C GLU A 299 21.97 -7.39 27.66
N LYS A 300 21.92 -7.92 28.90
CA LYS A 300 21.80 -9.37 29.15
C LYS A 300 20.57 -9.97 28.46
N VAL A 301 19.43 -9.30 28.49
CA VAL A 301 18.20 -9.78 27.81
C VAL A 301 18.41 -9.92 26.30
N TYR A 302 19.00 -8.91 25.64
CA TYR A 302 19.25 -8.98 24.20
C TYR A 302 20.31 -10.02 23.83
N VAL A 303 21.37 -10.16 24.65
CA VAL A 303 22.40 -11.20 24.47
C VAL A 303 21.79 -12.60 24.59
N THR A 304 20.94 -12.84 25.61
CA THR A 304 20.27 -14.13 25.81
C THR A 304 19.36 -14.48 24.64
N ARG A 305 18.69 -13.48 24.06
CA ARG A 305 17.82 -13.66 22.88
C ARG A 305 18.59 -13.76 21.56
N LYS A 306 19.92 -13.63 21.58
CA LYS A 306 20.77 -13.56 20.38
C LYS A 306 20.37 -12.41 19.42
N ASP A 307 19.70 -11.38 19.92
CA ASP A 307 19.29 -10.20 19.17
C ASP A 307 20.15 -9.00 19.58
N THR A 308 21.41 -9.02 19.18
CA THR A 308 22.41 -8.01 19.60
C THR A 308 22.68 -6.92 18.55
N VAL A 309 22.14 -7.05 17.32
CA VAL A 309 22.36 -6.10 16.23
C VAL A 309 21.08 -5.28 16.02
N ASN A 310 20.82 -4.32 16.90
CA ASN A 310 19.64 -3.45 16.83
C ASN A 310 19.88 -2.09 17.51
N TYR A 311 19.00 -1.11 17.29
CA TYR A 311 19.14 0.24 17.84
C TYR A 311 18.98 0.32 19.37
N TYR A 312 18.31 -0.62 20.01
CA TYR A 312 18.25 -0.71 21.47
C TYR A 312 19.63 -0.99 22.04
N MET A 313 20.39 -1.89 21.42
CA MET A 313 21.78 -2.17 21.81
C MET A 313 22.69 -0.96 21.58
N VAL A 314 22.46 -0.15 20.53
CA VAL A 314 23.18 1.13 20.34
C VAL A 314 22.96 2.05 21.53
N THR A 315 21.70 2.22 21.96
CA THR A 315 21.35 3.07 23.12
C THR A 315 21.97 2.55 24.42
N ILE A 316 21.91 1.23 24.65
CA ILE A 316 22.49 0.58 25.82
C ILE A 316 24.01 0.79 25.86
N LYS A 317 24.71 0.45 24.77
CA LYS A 317 26.20 0.59 24.75
C LYS A 317 26.64 2.04 24.84
N LYS A 318 25.92 2.98 24.21
CA LYS A 318 26.19 4.42 24.37
C LYS A 318 26.02 4.84 25.83
N SER A 319 24.97 4.41 26.51
CA SER A 319 24.70 4.76 27.91
C SER A 319 25.74 4.14 28.84
N LEU A 320 26.14 2.89 28.65
CA LEU A 320 27.20 2.23 29.42
C LEU A 320 28.56 2.91 29.22
N GLY A 321 28.93 3.14 27.96
CA GLY A 321 30.22 3.84 27.67
C GLY A 321 30.27 5.23 28.31
N ARG A 322 29.17 5.99 28.24
CA ARG A 322 29.06 7.30 28.90
C ARG A 322 29.15 7.19 30.42
N ALA A 323 28.40 6.25 31.02
CA ALA A 323 28.36 6.10 32.47
C ALA A 323 29.71 5.67 33.04
N TYR A 324 30.43 4.75 32.41
CA TYR A 324 31.80 4.38 32.82
C TYR A 324 32.80 5.53 32.64
N ARG A 325 32.71 6.30 31.55
CA ARG A 325 33.52 7.49 31.33
C ARG A 325 33.30 8.52 32.43
N ASP A 326 32.04 8.86 32.71
CA ASP A 326 31.69 9.90 33.68
C ASP A 326 31.97 9.45 35.14
N LYS A 327 32.11 8.13 35.36
CA LYS A 327 32.57 7.53 36.60
C LYS A 327 34.12 7.49 36.75
N GLY A 328 34.84 7.75 35.65
CA GLY A 328 36.31 7.72 35.62
C GLY A 328 36.93 6.38 35.16
N ASP A 329 36.12 5.37 34.84
CA ASP A 329 36.60 4.11 34.26
C ASP A 329 36.72 4.24 32.73
N TYR A 330 37.76 4.91 32.30
CA TYR A 330 38.00 5.19 30.88
C TYR A 330 38.33 3.93 30.08
N ARG A 331 38.91 2.90 30.69
CA ARG A 331 39.23 1.64 30.01
C ARG A 331 37.96 0.90 29.60
N THR A 332 37.01 0.75 30.51
CA THR A 332 35.73 0.11 30.24
C THR A 332 34.88 0.97 29.27
N ALA A 333 34.92 2.30 29.44
CA ALA A 333 34.24 3.22 28.55
C ALA A 333 34.73 3.08 27.10
N ALA A 334 36.06 3.05 26.88
CA ALA A 334 36.65 2.90 25.54
C ALA A 334 36.17 1.61 24.87
N ARG A 335 36.16 0.49 25.61
CA ARG A 335 35.66 -0.80 25.09
C ARG A 335 34.19 -0.73 24.66
N TYR A 336 33.31 -0.06 25.42
CA TYR A 336 31.93 0.11 25.05
C TYR A 336 31.74 1.01 23.81
N PHE A 337 32.57 2.08 23.66
CA PHE A 337 32.51 2.93 22.49
C PHE A 337 33.06 2.23 21.24
N GLU A 338 34.08 1.38 21.35
CA GLU A 338 34.54 0.53 20.26
C GLU A 338 33.43 -0.45 19.80
N GLN A 339 32.80 -1.16 20.75
CA GLN A 339 31.67 -2.04 20.46
C GLN A 339 30.49 -1.27 19.82
N LEU A 340 30.26 -0.03 20.25
CA LEU A 340 29.23 0.83 19.67
C LEU A 340 29.53 1.17 18.21
N ALA A 341 30.78 1.47 17.86
CA ALA A 341 31.19 1.74 16.48
C ALA A 341 30.93 0.52 15.58
N VAL A 342 31.47 -0.65 15.99
CA VAL A 342 31.23 -1.93 15.25
C VAL A 342 29.77 -2.26 15.11
N LEU A 343 28.98 -2.03 16.16
CA LEU A 343 27.53 -2.28 16.13
C LEU A 343 26.82 -1.37 15.12
N ARG A 344 27.15 -0.10 15.07
CA ARG A 344 26.59 0.85 14.10
C ARG A 344 26.90 0.46 12.66
N ASP A 345 28.15 0.06 12.40
CA ASP A 345 28.56 -0.41 11.08
C ASP A 345 27.82 -1.69 10.70
N SER A 346 27.63 -2.61 11.65
CA SER A 346 26.87 -3.85 11.45
C SER A 346 25.38 -3.59 11.14
N ILE A 347 24.76 -2.64 11.85
CA ILE A 347 23.36 -2.23 11.58
C ILE A 347 23.27 -1.62 10.19
N LYS A 348 24.14 -0.65 9.88
CA LYS A 348 24.17 0.02 8.57
C LYS A 348 24.36 -0.98 7.41
N ALA A 349 25.29 -1.91 7.54
CA ALA A 349 25.52 -2.95 6.54
C ALA A 349 24.29 -3.86 6.37
N ARG A 350 23.63 -4.24 7.48
CA ARG A 350 22.40 -5.04 7.43
C ARG A 350 21.26 -4.27 6.75
N GLU A 351 21.06 -3.01 7.08
CA GLU A 351 20.02 -2.18 6.49
C GLU A 351 20.26 -1.94 5.00
N GLN A 352 21.49 -1.67 4.59
CA GLN A 352 21.84 -1.53 3.18
C GLN A 352 21.61 -2.84 2.41
N LYS A 353 22.00 -3.98 2.99
CA LYS A 353 21.74 -5.30 2.39
C LYS A 353 20.25 -5.61 2.30
N SER A 354 19.49 -5.33 3.36
CA SER A 354 18.03 -5.54 3.39
C SER A 354 17.33 -4.66 2.37
N ALA A 355 17.69 -3.36 2.32
CA ALA A 355 17.14 -2.42 1.34
C ALA A 355 17.48 -2.83 -0.11
N ALA A 356 18.70 -3.30 -0.36
CA ALA A 356 19.11 -3.77 -1.68
C ALA A 356 18.34 -5.03 -2.10
N LEU A 357 18.16 -5.99 -1.20
CA LEU A 357 17.39 -7.21 -1.44
C LEU A 357 15.91 -6.90 -1.65
N GLU A 358 15.33 -6.02 -0.83
CA GLU A 358 13.94 -5.57 -0.97
C GLU A 358 13.74 -4.87 -2.32
N LEU A 359 14.65 -3.95 -2.68
CA LEU A 359 14.60 -3.25 -3.97
C LEU A 359 14.73 -4.22 -5.15
N ALA A 360 15.64 -5.18 -5.07
CA ALA A 360 15.81 -6.22 -6.10
C ALA A 360 14.53 -7.06 -6.23
N ALA A 361 13.94 -7.50 -5.13
CA ALA A 361 12.69 -8.26 -5.14
C ALA A 361 11.52 -7.46 -5.72
N VAL A 362 11.42 -6.16 -5.39
CA VAL A 362 10.44 -5.25 -6.01
C VAL A 362 10.66 -5.13 -7.51
N TYR A 363 11.92 -4.98 -7.95
CA TYR A 363 12.27 -4.89 -9.37
C TYR A 363 11.90 -6.17 -10.13
N GLU A 364 12.32 -7.34 -9.64
CA GLU A 364 11.98 -8.63 -10.25
C GLU A 364 10.47 -8.87 -10.32
N THR A 365 9.74 -8.44 -9.28
CA THR A 365 8.28 -8.58 -9.28
C THR A 365 7.65 -7.64 -10.31
N ASN A 366 8.16 -6.41 -10.45
CA ASN A 366 7.68 -5.47 -11.46
C ASN A 366 7.95 -5.98 -12.88
N GLU A 367 9.11 -6.59 -13.14
CA GLU A 367 9.40 -7.22 -14.44
C GLU A 367 8.43 -8.36 -14.74
N LYS A 368 8.16 -9.22 -13.77
CA LYS A 368 7.17 -10.30 -13.91
C LYS A 368 5.76 -9.76 -14.17
N ASP A 369 5.35 -8.72 -13.43
CA ASP A 369 4.05 -8.08 -13.62
C ASP A 369 3.93 -7.47 -15.02
N MET A 370 4.97 -6.78 -15.53
CA MET A 370 5.00 -6.26 -16.91
C MET A 370 4.92 -7.38 -17.95
N PHE A 371 5.67 -8.46 -17.76
CA PHE A 371 5.64 -9.63 -18.65
C PHE A 371 4.24 -10.28 -18.68
N ILE A 372 3.59 -10.45 -17.53
CA ILE A 372 2.22 -10.97 -17.43
C ILE A 372 1.23 -10.05 -18.15
N GLN A 373 1.35 -8.72 -17.98
CA GLN A 373 0.51 -7.75 -18.67
C GLN A 373 0.71 -7.79 -20.19
N GLN A 374 1.94 -7.92 -20.65
CA GLN A 374 2.26 -8.05 -22.06
C GLN A 374 1.67 -9.34 -22.64
N GLN A 375 1.83 -10.48 -21.98
CA GLN A 375 1.20 -11.74 -22.39
C GLN A 375 -0.32 -11.65 -22.44
N ALA A 376 -0.93 -10.98 -21.46
CA ALA A 376 -2.38 -10.76 -21.44
C ALA A 376 -2.85 -9.87 -22.61
N ALA A 377 -2.07 -8.84 -22.96
CA ALA A 377 -2.34 -7.98 -24.12
C ALA A 377 -2.21 -8.78 -25.44
N ASP A 378 -1.16 -9.59 -25.59
CA ASP A 378 -0.95 -10.46 -26.75
C ASP A 378 -2.07 -11.50 -26.91
N MET A 379 -2.55 -12.06 -25.79
CA MET A 379 -3.70 -12.97 -25.82
C MET A 379 -4.99 -12.27 -26.24
N ARG A 380 -5.25 -11.04 -25.75
CA ARG A 380 -6.43 -10.25 -26.17
C ARG A 380 -6.37 -9.95 -27.66
N MET A 381 -5.21 -9.57 -28.18
CA MET A 381 -5.01 -9.30 -29.61
C MET A 381 -5.23 -10.56 -30.47
N ARG A 382 -4.70 -11.73 -30.05
CA ARG A 382 -4.94 -13.02 -30.71
C ARG A 382 -6.41 -13.41 -30.71
N ASN A 383 -7.09 -13.23 -29.59
CA ASN A 383 -8.53 -13.52 -29.49
C ASN A 383 -9.36 -12.59 -30.38
N ALA A 384 -9.03 -11.30 -30.44
CA ALA A 384 -9.69 -10.35 -31.35
C ALA A 384 -9.49 -10.74 -32.83
N LEU A 385 -8.26 -11.15 -33.19
CA LEU A 385 -7.98 -11.63 -34.55
C LEU A 385 -8.76 -12.92 -34.90
N LEU A 386 -8.86 -13.87 -33.96
CA LEU A 386 -9.67 -15.07 -34.13
C LEU A 386 -11.15 -14.75 -34.35
N ILE A 387 -11.72 -13.85 -33.55
CA ILE A 387 -13.09 -13.39 -33.70
C ILE A 387 -13.28 -12.75 -35.07
N PHE A 388 -12.35 -11.91 -35.52
CA PHE A 388 -12.38 -11.27 -36.82
C PHE A 388 -12.38 -12.30 -37.97
N VAL A 389 -11.51 -13.32 -37.90
CA VAL A 389 -11.47 -14.41 -38.89
C VAL A 389 -12.78 -15.20 -38.90
N VAL A 390 -13.34 -15.52 -37.73
CA VAL A 390 -14.65 -16.21 -37.64
C VAL A 390 -15.77 -15.37 -38.27
N CYS A 391 -15.76 -14.06 -38.06
CA CYS A 391 -16.75 -13.15 -38.69
C CYS A 391 -16.59 -13.13 -40.22
N ILE A 392 -15.35 -13.13 -40.75
CA ILE A 392 -15.13 -13.20 -42.20
C ILE A 392 -15.65 -14.52 -42.76
N VAL A 393 -15.33 -15.65 -42.15
CA VAL A 393 -15.78 -16.97 -42.58
C VAL A 393 -17.34 -17.05 -42.58
N PHE A 394 -17.95 -16.49 -41.56
CA PHE A 394 -19.39 -16.41 -41.47
C PHE A 394 -19.99 -15.58 -42.61
N LEU A 395 -19.44 -14.40 -42.88
CA LEU A 395 -19.89 -13.53 -43.99
C LEU A 395 -19.73 -14.22 -45.36
N LEU A 396 -18.62 -14.88 -45.58
CA LEU A 396 -18.37 -15.67 -46.79
C LEU A 396 -19.39 -16.81 -46.91
N GLY A 397 -19.72 -17.49 -45.84
CA GLY A 397 -20.76 -18.52 -45.77
C GLY A 397 -22.14 -17.97 -46.15
N VAL A 398 -22.52 -16.81 -45.64
CA VAL A 398 -23.77 -16.13 -45.98
C VAL A 398 -23.82 -15.71 -47.44
N LEU A 399 -22.72 -15.17 -47.98
CA LEU A 399 -22.62 -14.80 -49.40
C LEU A 399 -22.74 -16.03 -50.30
N LEU A 400 -22.05 -17.12 -49.98
CA LEU A 400 -22.11 -18.37 -50.72
C LEU A 400 -23.54 -18.95 -50.73
N TRP A 401 -24.18 -18.96 -49.56
CA TRP A 401 -25.57 -19.41 -49.43
C TRP A 401 -26.52 -18.54 -50.27
N ARG A 402 -26.35 -17.21 -50.22
CA ARG A 402 -27.12 -16.27 -51.06
C ARG A 402 -26.92 -16.53 -52.57
N THR A 403 -25.68 -16.75 -52.99
CA THR A 403 -25.33 -17.06 -54.39
C THR A 403 -25.95 -18.39 -54.86
N ILE A 404 -25.85 -19.44 -54.05
CA ILE A 404 -26.48 -20.75 -54.31
C ILE A 404 -28.00 -20.60 -54.43
N ARG A 405 -28.60 -19.86 -53.53
CA ARG A 405 -30.06 -19.62 -53.55
C ARG A 405 -30.46 -18.83 -54.77
N HIS A 406 -29.72 -17.82 -55.15
CA HIS A 406 -29.96 -17.03 -56.37
C HIS A 406 -29.82 -17.86 -57.62
N ASN A 407 -28.75 -18.66 -57.78
CA ASN A 407 -28.54 -19.57 -58.89
C ASN A 407 -29.67 -20.63 -59.01
N ARG A 408 -30.18 -21.16 -57.89
CA ARG A 408 -31.34 -22.07 -57.88
C ARG A 408 -32.58 -21.37 -58.41
N THR A 409 -32.80 -20.11 -58.02
CA THR A 409 -33.92 -19.33 -58.50
C THR A 409 -33.81 -19.02 -59.99
N ILE A 410 -32.64 -18.65 -60.49
CA ILE A 410 -32.39 -18.43 -61.94
C ILE A 410 -32.63 -19.73 -62.72
N ARG A 411 -32.09 -20.87 -62.25
CA ARG A 411 -32.34 -22.18 -62.93
C ARG A 411 -33.84 -22.54 -62.99
N ARG A 412 -34.60 -22.26 -61.93
CA ARG A 412 -36.07 -22.48 -61.93
C ARG A 412 -36.76 -21.56 -62.93
N LYS A 413 -36.38 -20.27 -62.99
CA LYS A 413 -36.93 -19.31 -63.94
C LYS A 413 -36.57 -19.70 -65.39
N ASN A 414 -35.32 -20.11 -65.65
CA ASN A 414 -34.91 -20.57 -66.99
C ASN A 414 -35.66 -21.83 -67.42
N LYS A 415 -35.89 -22.81 -66.50
CA LYS A 415 -36.65 -24.01 -66.82
C LYS A 415 -38.11 -23.67 -67.10
N ALA A 416 -38.71 -22.74 -66.39
CA ALA A 416 -40.08 -22.27 -66.64
C ALA A 416 -40.16 -21.52 -68.00
N MET A 417 -39.13 -20.69 -68.31
CA MET A 417 -39.06 -20.01 -69.62
C MET A 417 -38.91 -20.95 -70.82
N VAL A 418 -38.11 -22.02 -70.68
CA VAL A 418 -37.99 -23.06 -71.71
C VAL A 418 -39.30 -23.75 -71.89
N GLY A 419 -40.05 -24.11 -70.81
CA GLY A 419 -41.37 -24.67 -70.91
C GLY A 419 -42.37 -23.74 -71.64
N THR A 420 -42.37 -22.44 -71.32
CA THR A 420 -43.24 -21.47 -72.03
C THR A 420 -42.86 -21.28 -73.48
N ILE A 421 -41.58 -21.39 -73.83
CA ILE A 421 -41.18 -21.39 -75.27
C ILE A 421 -41.62 -22.63 -75.99
N GLU A 422 -41.48 -23.81 -75.39
CA GLU A 422 -42.06 -25.06 -75.95
C GLU A 422 -43.52 -24.97 -76.17
N ASP A 423 -44.33 -24.50 -75.19
CA ASP A 423 -45.78 -24.30 -75.34
C ASP A 423 -46.15 -23.30 -76.44
N LEU A 424 -45.36 -22.20 -76.59
CA LEU A 424 -45.51 -21.23 -77.65
C LEU A 424 -45.20 -21.80 -79.04
N LEU A 425 -44.17 -22.67 -79.13
CA LEU A 425 -43.87 -23.38 -80.40
C LEU A 425 -44.98 -24.33 -80.81
N VAL A 426 -45.50 -25.11 -79.87
CA VAL A 426 -46.70 -26.00 -80.14
C VAL A 426 -47.86 -25.16 -80.55
N HIS A 427 -48.19 -24.08 -79.92
CA HIS A 427 -49.31 -23.21 -80.28
C HIS A 427 -49.08 -22.53 -81.65
N LYS A 428 -47.85 -22.18 -81.98
CA LYS A 428 -47.49 -21.66 -83.30
C LYS A 428 -47.69 -22.71 -84.42
N GLU A 429 -47.30 -23.97 -84.17
CA GLU A 429 -47.57 -25.07 -85.09
C GLU A 429 -49.05 -25.34 -85.28
N GLU A 430 -49.85 -25.33 -84.22
CA GLU A 430 -51.29 -25.43 -84.30
C GLU A 430 -51.91 -24.29 -85.10
N LEU A 431 -51.45 -23.06 -84.93
CA LEU A 431 -51.88 -21.90 -85.70
C LEU A 431 -51.50 -22.00 -87.18
N TYR A 432 -50.36 -22.56 -87.50
CA TYR A 432 -49.96 -22.83 -88.88
C TYR A 432 -50.87 -23.89 -89.49
N ARG A 433 -51.16 -24.97 -88.82
CA ARG A 433 -52.07 -26.05 -89.25
C ARG A 433 -53.47 -25.54 -89.49
N LYS A 434 -54.02 -24.73 -88.58
CA LYS A 434 -55.35 -24.08 -88.76
C LYS A 434 -55.33 -23.08 -89.92
N LYS A 435 -54.24 -22.41 -90.22
CA LYS A 435 -54.11 -21.53 -91.35
C LYS A 435 -54.15 -22.36 -92.69
N GLU A 436 -53.48 -23.47 -92.76
CA GLU A 436 -53.44 -24.38 -93.87
C GLU A 436 -54.78 -24.98 -94.08
N GLU A 437 -55.50 -25.50 -93.07
CA GLU A 437 -56.86 -26.01 -93.13
C GLU A 437 -57.80 -24.92 -93.63
N ASN A 438 -57.69 -23.70 -93.15
CA ASN A 438 -58.51 -22.57 -93.62
C ASN A 438 -58.20 -22.19 -95.08
N HIS A 439 -56.94 -22.33 -95.52
CA HIS A 439 -56.59 -22.09 -96.91
C HIS A 439 -57.16 -23.15 -97.81
N LEU A 440 -57.09 -24.42 -97.47
CA LEU A 440 -57.72 -25.56 -98.18
C LEU A 440 -59.26 -25.45 -98.23
N LEU A 441 -59.89 -25.04 -97.12
CA LEU A 441 -61.37 -24.80 -97.08
C LEU A 441 -61.74 -23.63 -97.97
N LYS A 442 -60.96 -22.56 -98.08
CA LYS A 442 -61.21 -21.47 -99.03
C LYS A 442 -61.06 -21.90 -100.51
N GLU A 443 -60.08 -22.74 -100.85
CA GLU A 443 -59.90 -23.27 -102.15
C GLU A 443 -61.05 -24.22 -102.49
N GLN A 444 -61.64 -25.00 -101.56
CA GLN A 444 -62.79 -25.83 -101.80
C GLN A 444 -64.12 -25.05 -101.97
N LEU A 445 -64.19 -23.83 -101.39
CA LEU A 445 -65.34 -22.92 -101.56
C LEU A 445 -65.27 -22.09 -102.83
N GLN A 446 -64.18 -22.07 -103.56
CA GLN A 446 -64.00 -21.36 -104.82
C GLN A 446 -64.07 -22.25 -106.06
N LYS A 447 -64.34 -23.56 -105.88
CA LYS A 447 -64.67 -24.52 -106.95
C LYS A 447 -66.18 -24.81 -106.87
#